data_6af95abb675ff99eaee517be8cb5d2c9
#
_entry.id   6af95abb675ff99eaee517be8cb5d2c9
#
_cell.length_a   1.000
_cell.length_b   1.000
_cell.length_c   1.000
_cell.angle_alpha   90.00
_cell.angle_beta   90.00
_cell.angle_gamma   90.00
#
_symmetry.space_group_name_H-M   'P 1'
#
loop_
_entity.id
_entity.type
_entity.pdbx_description
1 polymer ?
#
loop_
_entity_poly.entity_id
_entity_poly.type
_entity_poly.pdbx_seq_one_letter_code
_entity_poly.pdbx_strand_id
1 'polypeptide(L)'
;MNVTVIKDAIEAAVVARDCFIVDVKLSADNDITITVESERSTVVLDDCVEISRRFEELFDREKEDYSLTVTSAGLDQPFKVLRQYLKAVDSEVEVSLKGGRRFRAVLRAADENSVTLEHRTVQKVEGSRKKETVTVTETFPMDAVTSVKPHIEF
;
A
#
# COMPACT_ATOMS: atom_id res chain seq x y z
N MET A 1 -3.10 -20.41 16.34
CA MET A 1 -2.46 -19.20 15.72
C MET A 1 -3.48 -18.51 14.82
N ASN A 2 -3.57 -17.19 14.87
CA ASN A 2 -4.44 -16.42 13.97
C ASN A 2 -3.79 -15.08 13.58
N VAL A 3 -4.34 -14.41 12.59
CA VAL A 3 -3.77 -13.17 12.03
C VAL A 3 -3.69 -12.06 13.09
N THR A 4 -4.68 -11.91 13.94
CA THR A 4 -4.68 -10.87 14.99
C THR A 4 -3.56 -11.10 15.98
N VAL A 5 -3.37 -12.33 16.45
CA VAL A 5 -2.28 -12.69 17.36
C VAL A 5 -0.93 -12.43 16.74
N ILE A 6 -0.77 -12.77 15.46
CA ILE A 6 0.48 -12.54 14.73
C ILE A 6 0.77 -11.03 14.61
N LYS A 7 -0.21 -10.24 14.20
CA LYS A 7 -0.08 -8.78 14.09
C LYS A 7 0.32 -8.14 15.41
N ASP A 8 -0.38 -8.47 16.49
CA ASP A 8 -0.12 -7.90 17.80
C ASP A 8 1.28 -8.26 18.32
N ALA A 9 1.70 -9.50 18.08
CA ALA A 9 3.00 -9.98 18.52
C ALA A 9 4.17 -9.34 17.79
N ILE A 10 4.02 -9.05 16.49
CA ILE A 10 5.11 -8.60 15.63
C ILE A 10 5.19 -7.08 15.50
N GLU A 11 4.15 -6.36 15.91
CA GLU A 11 4.05 -4.90 15.68
C GLU A 11 5.25 -4.13 16.24
N ALA A 12 5.67 -4.43 17.46
CA ALA A 12 6.80 -3.75 18.10
C ALA A 12 8.10 -3.95 17.31
N ALA A 13 8.33 -5.15 16.77
CA ALA A 13 9.50 -5.44 15.97
C ALA A 13 9.49 -4.70 14.62
N VAL A 14 8.31 -4.59 14.00
CA VAL A 14 8.13 -3.85 12.76
C VAL A 14 8.37 -2.35 12.98
N VAL A 15 7.77 -1.78 14.00
CA VAL A 15 7.95 -0.37 14.37
C VAL A 15 9.40 -0.06 14.72
N ALA A 16 10.11 -0.97 15.39
CA ALA A 16 11.52 -0.80 15.75
C ALA A 16 12.43 -0.68 14.51
N ARG A 17 11.96 -1.14 13.34
CA ARG A 17 12.69 -1.01 12.07
C ARG A 17 12.17 0.15 11.21
N ASP A 18 11.40 1.08 11.77
CA ASP A 18 10.75 2.18 11.06
C ASP A 18 9.89 1.68 9.89
N CYS A 19 9.21 0.57 10.10
CA CYS A 19 8.31 -0.06 9.14
C CYS A 19 6.89 -0.12 9.68
N PHE A 20 5.97 -0.46 8.80
CA PHE A 20 4.59 -0.74 9.17
C PHE A 20 4.08 -1.99 8.44
N ILE A 21 3.09 -2.64 9.03
CA ILE A 21 2.50 -3.86 8.47
C ILE A 21 1.51 -3.48 7.37
N VAL A 22 1.70 -4.04 6.18
CA VAL A 22 0.78 -3.89 5.05
C VAL A 22 -0.24 -5.01 5.04
N ASP A 23 0.22 -6.25 5.25
CA ASP A 23 -0.63 -7.43 5.19
C ASP A 23 -0.04 -8.57 6.01
N VAL A 24 -0.91 -9.42 6.55
CA VAL A 24 -0.52 -10.68 7.17
C VAL A 24 -1.44 -11.76 6.62
N LYS A 25 -0.85 -12.75 5.96
CA LYS A 25 -1.58 -13.92 5.42
C LYS A 25 -1.20 -15.16 6.20
N LEU A 26 -2.18 -15.95 6.52
CA LEU A 26 -2.02 -17.23 7.21
C LEU A 26 -2.81 -18.29 6.46
N SER A 27 -2.10 -19.31 5.95
CA SER A 27 -2.74 -20.45 5.29
C SER A 27 -3.25 -21.48 6.30
N ALA A 28 -4.03 -22.45 5.82
CA ALA A 28 -4.49 -23.57 6.63
C ALA A 28 -3.33 -24.43 7.17
N ASP A 29 -2.19 -24.45 6.45
CA ASP A 29 -1.00 -25.19 6.81
C ASP A 29 0.01 -24.39 7.66
N ASN A 30 -0.42 -23.24 8.19
CA ASN A 30 0.42 -22.32 8.95
C ASN A 30 1.61 -21.76 8.14
N ASP A 31 1.39 -21.51 6.86
CA ASP A 31 2.32 -20.72 6.06
C ASP A 31 1.97 -19.24 6.26
N ILE A 32 2.91 -18.51 6.87
CA ILE A 32 2.72 -17.11 7.26
C ILE A 32 3.50 -16.21 6.31
N THR A 33 2.82 -15.22 5.75
CA THR A 33 3.46 -14.17 4.95
C THR A 33 3.14 -12.83 5.58
N ILE A 34 4.17 -12.12 6.02
CA ILE A 34 4.07 -10.77 6.57
C ILE A 34 4.65 -9.80 5.55
N THR A 35 3.81 -8.90 5.06
CA THR A 35 4.22 -7.84 4.13
C THR A 35 4.38 -6.55 4.91
N VAL A 36 5.54 -5.93 4.78
CA VAL A 36 5.87 -4.67 5.46
C VAL A 36 6.32 -3.62 4.47
N GLU A 37 6.27 -2.37 4.88
CA GLU A 37 6.79 -1.25 4.11
C GLU A 37 7.51 -0.29 5.05
N SER A 38 8.54 0.40 4.53
CA SER A 38 9.27 1.41 5.30
C SER A 38 8.45 2.69 5.41
N GLU A 39 8.49 3.34 6.57
CA GLU A 39 7.83 4.63 6.79
C GLU A 39 8.41 5.76 5.92
N ARG A 40 9.70 5.70 5.61
CA ARG A 40 10.42 6.82 4.98
C ARG A 40 11.14 6.47 3.68
N SER A 41 11.48 5.21 3.49
CA SER A 41 12.34 4.80 2.37
C SER A 41 11.91 3.43 1.85
N THR A 42 12.86 2.55 1.61
CA THR A 42 12.64 1.20 1.11
C THR A 42 12.97 0.19 2.20
N VAL A 43 12.23 -0.90 2.27
CA VAL A 43 12.55 -2.02 3.15
C VAL A 43 13.85 -2.67 2.65
N VAL A 44 14.78 -2.89 3.56
CA VAL A 44 16.03 -3.60 3.27
C VAL A 44 15.97 -5.02 3.84
N LEU A 45 16.87 -5.88 3.36
CA LEU A 45 16.91 -7.28 3.79
C LEU A 45 17.04 -7.42 5.31
N ASP A 46 17.87 -6.58 5.94
CA ASP A 46 18.06 -6.60 7.39
C ASP A 46 16.77 -6.35 8.17
N ASP A 47 15.87 -5.52 7.64
CA ASP A 47 14.56 -5.28 8.26
C ASP A 47 13.77 -6.60 8.32
N CYS A 48 13.72 -7.32 7.20
CA CYS A 48 13.00 -8.59 7.12
C CYS A 48 13.64 -9.67 8.03
N VAL A 49 14.96 -9.71 8.09
CA VAL A 49 15.69 -10.65 8.93
C VAL A 49 15.42 -10.41 10.42
N GLU A 50 15.47 -9.16 10.87
CA GLU A 50 15.22 -8.81 12.26
C GLU A 50 13.75 -9.08 12.67
N ILE A 51 12.81 -8.79 11.81
CA ILE A 51 11.40 -9.08 12.05
C ILE A 51 11.18 -10.60 12.14
N SER A 52 11.76 -11.35 11.22
CA SER A 52 11.69 -12.82 11.23
C SER A 52 12.26 -13.42 12.52
N ARG A 53 13.41 -12.92 12.93
CA ARG A 53 14.10 -13.37 14.14
C ARG A 53 13.26 -13.10 15.38
N ARG A 54 12.65 -11.93 15.48
CA ARG A 54 11.78 -11.60 16.60
C ARG A 54 10.53 -12.47 16.63
N PHE A 55 9.97 -12.79 15.47
CA PHE A 55 8.84 -13.71 15.37
C PHE A 55 9.23 -15.10 15.91
N GLU A 56 10.38 -15.61 15.50
CA GLU A 56 10.88 -16.93 15.94
C GLU A 56 11.15 -16.98 17.44
N GLU A 57 11.53 -15.86 18.06
CA GLU A 57 11.67 -15.76 19.53
C GLU A 57 10.32 -15.83 20.25
N LEU A 58 9.25 -15.33 19.62
CA LEU A 58 7.92 -15.25 20.22
C LEU A 58 7.09 -16.52 20.00
N PHE A 59 7.32 -17.23 18.92
CA PHE A 59 6.56 -18.42 18.53
C PHE A 59 7.47 -19.64 18.41
N ASP A 60 7.21 -20.65 19.23
CA ASP A 60 7.99 -21.89 19.27
C ASP A 60 7.44 -22.88 18.24
N ARG A 61 8.27 -23.27 17.25
CA ARG A 61 7.93 -24.25 16.22
C ARG A 61 7.67 -25.65 16.75
N GLU A 62 8.25 -25.98 17.91
CA GLU A 62 7.99 -27.27 18.55
C GLU A 62 6.60 -27.37 19.12
N LYS A 63 6.01 -26.24 19.52
CA LYS A 63 4.64 -26.17 20.03
C LYS A 63 3.62 -26.14 18.91
N GLU A 64 3.89 -25.37 17.87
CA GLU A 64 3.06 -25.21 16.68
C GLU A 64 3.96 -24.88 15.52
N ASP A 65 4.08 -25.81 14.58
CA ASP A 65 4.95 -25.61 13.42
C ASP A 65 4.37 -24.59 12.43
N TYR A 66 5.25 -23.85 11.77
CA TYR A 66 4.88 -22.83 10.78
C TYR A 66 6.02 -22.58 9.80
N SER A 67 5.70 -22.03 8.64
CA SER A 67 6.69 -21.40 7.78
C SER A 67 6.48 -19.89 7.82
N LEU A 68 7.53 -19.12 7.73
CA LEU A 68 7.49 -17.66 7.81
C LEU A 68 8.23 -17.02 6.65
N THR A 69 7.54 -16.09 5.97
CA THR A 69 8.14 -15.21 4.98
C THR A 69 7.82 -13.79 5.38
N VAL A 70 8.87 -12.96 5.55
CA VAL A 70 8.72 -11.51 5.74
C VAL A 70 9.24 -10.84 4.47
N THR A 71 8.42 -10.03 3.84
CA THR A 71 8.73 -9.41 2.54
C THR A 71 8.27 -7.97 2.49
N SER A 72 8.80 -7.22 1.53
CA SER A 72 8.34 -5.87 1.25
C SER A 72 7.14 -5.88 0.29
N ALA A 73 6.33 -4.82 0.35
CA ALA A 73 5.27 -4.60 -0.63
C ALA A 73 5.88 -4.38 -2.01
N GLY A 74 5.31 -5.03 -3.04
CA GLY A 74 5.76 -4.85 -4.41
C GLY A 74 5.43 -3.46 -4.95
N LEU A 75 6.33 -2.89 -5.75
CA LEU A 75 6.15 -1.56 -6.37
C LEU A 75 4.97 -1.52 -7.35
N ASP A 76 4.59 -2.64 -7.89
CA ASP A 76 3.50 -2.80 -8.85
C ASP A 76 2.18 -3.22 -8.20
N GLN A 77 2.14 -3.32 -6.87
CA GLN A 77 0.97 -3.77 -6.14
C GLN A 77 0.09 -2.60 -5.68
N PRO A 78 -1.25 -2.76 -5.73
CA PRO A 78 -2.14 -1.75 -5.20
C PRO A 78 -1.93 -1.50 -3.70
N PHE A 79 -2.16 -0.27 -3.27
CA PHE A 79 -2.13 0.08 -1.85
C PHE A 79 -3.24 -0.66 -1.10
N LYS A 80 -2.93 -1.16 0.09
CA LYS A 80 -3.86 -1.89 0.95
C LYS A 80 -4.21 -1.14 2.22
N VAL A 81 -3.29 -0.34 2.75
CA VAL A 81 -3.47 0.38 4.01
C VAL A 81 -3.30 1.88 3.80
N LEU A 82 -3.96 2.66 4.65
CA LEU A 82 -3.93 4.13 4.57
C LEU A 82 -2.51 4.69 4.59
N ARG A 83 -1.62 4.11 5.37
CA ARG A 83 -0.22 4.59 5.46
C ARG A 83 0.50 4.54 4.13
N GLN A 84 0.19 3.59 3.26
CA GLN A 84 0.75 3.54 1.91
C GLN A 84 0.28 4.73 1.08
N TYR A 85 -1.00 5.09 1.18
CA TYR A 85 -1.53 6.30 0.53
C TYR A 85 -0.85 7.56 1.05
N LEU A 86 -0.73 7.69 2.37
CA LEU A 86 -0.11 8.86 2.98
C LEU A 86 1.36 9.03 2.59
N LYS A 87 2.08 7.92 2.48
CA LYS A 87 3.47 7.93 2.00
C LYS A 87 3.58 8.35 0.53
N ALA A 88 2.56 8.06 -0.27
CA ALA A 88 2.53 8.37 -1.70
C ALA A 88 1.98 9.76 -2.04
N VAL A 89 1.59 10.56 -1.04
CA VAL A 89 1.13 11.94 -1.26
C VAL A 89 2.19 12.73 -2.01
N ASP A 90 1.76 13.48 -3.01
CA ASP A 90 2.58 14.26 -3.95
C ASP A 90 3.36 13.39 -4.98
N SER A 91 3.07 12.10 -5.03
CA SER A 91 3.63 11.18 -6.03
C SER A 91 2.59 10.81 -7.09
N GLU A 92 3.08 10.40 -8.25
CA GLU A 92 2.22 9.89 -9.32
C GLU A 92 1.74 8.48 -9.00
N VAL A 93 0.45 8.26 -9.23
CA VAL A 93 -0.22 6.98 -9.01
C VAL A 93 -1.08 6.61 -10.20
N GLU A 94 -1.35 5.32 -10.34
CA GLU A 94 -2.30 4.78 -11.31
C GLU A 94 -3.58 4.41 -10.57
N VAL A 95 -4.69 4.95 -11.03
CA VAL A 95 -6.00 4.85 -10.38
C VAL A 95 -6.95 4.04 -11.25
N SER A 96 -7.65 3.10 -10.63
CA SER A 96 -8.76 2.37 -11.24
C SER A 96 -10.02 2.61 -10.42
N LEU A 97 -11.08 3.07 -11.06
CA LEU A 97 -12.37 3.32 -10.42
C LEU A 97 -13.35 2.20 -10.76
N LYS A 98 -14.36 2.03 -9.93
CA LYS A 98 -15.52 1.20 -10.25
C LYS A 98 -16.18 1.73 -11.51
N GLY A 99 -16.57 0.86 -12.42
CA GLY A 99 -17.10 1.25 -13.73
C GLY A 99 -16.05 1.25 -14.84
N GLY A 100 -14.78 0.98 -14.54
CA GLY A 100 -13.74 0.77 -15.53
C GLY A 100 -12.88 1.98 -15.88
N ARG A 101 -13.13 3.14 -15.31
CA ARG A 101 -12.29 4.33 -15.53
C ARG A 101 -10.91 4.11 -14.94
N ARG A 102 -9.87 4.35 -15.74
CA ARG A 102 -8.46 4.26 -15.33
C ARG A 102 -7.72 5.51 -15.78
N PHE A 103 -6.88 6.04 -14.90
CA PHE A 103 -6.08 7.21 -15.24
C PHE A 103 -4.87 7.33 -14.31
N ARG A 104 -3.90 8.11 -14.75
CA ARG A 104 -2.74 8.49 -13.94
C ARG A 104 -3.01 9.84 -13.29
N ALA A 105 -2.62 9.97 -12.03
CA ALA A 105 -2.85 11.18 -11.25
C ALA A 105 -1.72 11.41 -10.25
N VAL A 106 -1.68 12.61 -9.68
CA VAL A 106 -0.86 12.89 -8.49
C VAL A 106 -1.79 12.77 -7.27
N LEU A 107 -1.39 11.96 -6.31
CA LEU A 107 -2.14 11.81 -5.07
C LEU A 107 -1.88 13.04 -4.19
N ARG A 108 -2.93 13.81 -3.90
CA ARG A 108 -2.79 15.04 -3.11
C ARG A 108 -3.18 14.87 -1.65
N ALA A 109 -4.17 14.02 -1.38
CA ALA A 109 -4.60 13.74 -0.02
C ALA A 109 -5.30 12.38 0.02
N ALA A 110 -5.30 11.77 1.18
CA ALA A 110 -6.05 10.55 1.44
C ALA A 110 -6.42 10.45 2.91
N ASP A 111 -7.58 9.88 3.16
CA ASP A 111 -8.01 9.48 4.49
C ASP A 111 -8.73 8.12 4.40
N GLU A 112 -9.30 7.66 5.50
CA GLU A 112 -9.97 6.35 5.54
C GLU A 112 -11.19 6.28 4.61
N ASN A 113 -11.76 7.42 4.24
CA ASN A 113 -13.01 7.51 3.51
C ASN A 113 -12.84 7.96 2.05
N SER A 114 -11.76 8.67 1.72
CA SER A 114 -11.62 9.29 0.41
C SER A 114 -10.17 9.50 -0.02
N VAL A 115 -10.00 9.70 -1.33
CA VAL A 115 -8.73 10.11 -1.94
C VAL A 115 -8.96 11.35 -2.79
N THR A 116 -7.99 12.28 -2.74
CA THR A 116 -7.98 13.48 -3.58
C THR A 116 -6.88 13.34 -4.62
N LEU A 117 -7.26 13.43 -5.88
CA LEU A 117 -6.41 13.16 -7.03
C LEU A 117 -6.37 14.35 -7.96
N GLU A 118 -5.17 14.72 -8.40
CA GLU A 118 -4.95 15.77 -9.39
C GLU A 118 -4.53 15.13 -10.72
N HIS A 119 -5.32 15.34 -11.75
CA HIS A 119 -5.03 14.78 -13.04
C HIS A 119 -5.28 15.78 -14.17
N ARG A 120 -4.79 15.46 -15.35
CA ARG A 120 -4.98 16.30 -16.53
C ARG A 120 -6.12 15.73 -17.37
N THR A 121 -6.96 16.61 -17.85
CA THR A 121 -8.02 16.28 -18.79
C THR A 121 -8.04 17.29 -19.92
N VAL A 122 -8.61 16.90 -21.06
CA VAL A 122 -8.75 17.76 -22.21
C VAL A 122 -10.14 18.37 -22.20
N GLN A 123 -10.20 19.70 -22.19
CA GLN A 123 -11.45 20.46 -22.26
C GLN A 123 -11.49 21.29 -23.53
N LYS A 124 -12.69 21.43 -24.08
CA LYS A 124 -12.94 22.33 -25.19
C LYS A 124 -13.01 23.75 -24.64
N VAL A 125 -12.23 24.66 -25.22
CA VAL A 125 -12.30 26.08 -24.87
C VAL A 125 -13.56 26.68 -25.46
N GLU A 126 -14.35 27.39 -24.61
CA GLU A 126 -15.58 28.06 -25.02
C GLU A 126 -15.29 29.08 -26.15
N GLY A 127 -16.08 29.00 -27.23
CA GLY A 127 -15.90 29.87 -28.39
C GLY A 127 -14.72 29.54 -29.29
N SER A 128 -14.01 28.47 -29.05
CA SER A 128 -12.85 28.03 -29.86
C SER A 128 -12.98 26.57 -30.28
N ARG A 129 -12.36 26.21 -31.39
CA ARG A 129 -12.23 24.83 -31.84
C ARG A 129 -11.05 24.12 -31.21
N LYS A 130 -10.22 24.85 -30.46
CA LYS A 130 -9.04 24.31 -29.78
C LYS A 130 -9.44 23.64 -28.48
N LYS A 131 -8.75 22.54 -28.19
CA LYS A 131 -8.87 21.85 -26.90
C LYS A 131 -7.68 22.25 -26.04
N GLU A 132 -7.92 22.49 -24.78
CA GLU A 132 -6.88 22.76 -23.77
C GLU A 132 -6.75 21.60 -22.81
N THR A 133 -5.52 21.31 -22.41
CA THR A 133 -5.25 20.41 -21.29
C THR A 133 -5.35 21.22 -20.00
N VAL A 134 -6.26 20.83 -19.12
CA VAL A 134 -6.47 21.47 -17.82
C VAL A 134 -6.17 20.49 -16.70
N THR A 135 -5.69 21.00 -15.60
CA THR A 135 -5.49 20.24 -14.38
C THR A 135 -6.76 20.28 -13.54
N VAL A 136 -7.24 19.11 -13.16
CA VAL A 136 -8.46 18.94 -12.37
C VAL A 136 -8.11 18.21 -11.07
N THR A 137 -8.64 18.71 -9.97
CA THR A 137 -8.53 18.04 -8.67
C THR A 137 -9.90 17.49 -8.30
N GLU A 138 -9.96 16.17 -8.11
CA GLU A 138 -11.20 15.47 -7.75
C GLU A 138 -11.00 14.64 -6.49
N THR A 139 -12.02 14.60 -5.64
CA THR A 139 -12.06 13.74 -4.46
C THR A 139 -13.05 12.60 -4.70
N PHE A 140 -12.58 11.38 -4.53
CA PHE A 140 -13.38 10.18 -4.70
C PHE A 140 -13.54 9.46 -3.37
N PRO A 141 -14.75 8.96 -3.05
CA PRO A 141 -14.89 8.07 -1.89
C PRO A 141 -14.13 6.76 -2.13
N MET A 142 -13.57 6.18 -1.07
CA MET A 142 -12.79 4.95 -1.17
C MET A 142 -13.57 3.78 -1.78
N ASP A 143 -14.86 3.70 -1.52
CA ASP A 143 -15.72 2.66 -2.09
C ASP A 143 -15.98 2.83 -3.60
N ALA A 144 -15.67 3.98 -4.18
CA ALA A 144 -15.69 4.18 -5.64
C ALA A 144 -14.36 3.79 -6.31
N VAL A 145 -13.33 3.52 -5.53
CA VAL A 145 -11.97 3.21 -6.02
C VAL A 145 -11.75 1.71 -5.98
N THR A 146 -11.39 1.12 -7.13
CA THR A 146 -11.02 -0.29 -7.21
C THR A 146 -9.58 -0.50 -6.75
N SER A 147 -8.66 0.35 -7.21
CA SER A 147 -7.26 0.30 -6.80
C SER A 147 -6.53 1.60 -7.05
N VAL A 148 -5.53 1.86 -6.23
CA VAL A 148 -4.51 2.90 -6.43
C VAL A 148 -3.16 2.24 -6.24
N LYS A 149 -2.26 2.41 -7.18
CA LYS A 149 -0.91 1.86 -7.08
C LYS A 149 0.12 2.88 -7.56
N PRO A 150 1.41 2.73 -7.14
CA PRO A 150 2.45 3.63 -7.62
C PRO A 150 2.56 3.59 -9.13
N HIS A 151 2.79 4.75 -9.75
CA HIS A 151 3.16 4.81 -11.16
C HIS A 151 4.66 4.58 -11.27
N ILE A 152 5.04 3.58 -12.06
CA ILE A 152 6.45 3.22 -12.26
C ILE A 152 6.82 3.60 -13.69
N GLU A 153 7.86 4.41 -13.82
CA GLU A 153 8.46 4.75 -15.12
C GLU A 153 9.67 3.83 -15.37
N PHE A 154 9.68 3.24 -16.53
CA PHE A 154 10.79 2.39 -17.00
C PHE A 154 11.63 3.08 -18.05
#